data_8e7ce8ce5e78a3b8d8caed97cb31a0ac
#
_entry.id   8e7ce8ce5e78a3b8d8caed97cb31a0ac
#
_cell.length_a   1.000
_cell.length_b   1.000
_cell.length_c   1.000
_cell.angle_alpha   90.00
_cell.angle_beta   90.00
_cell.angle_gamma   90.00
#
_symmetry.space_group_name_H-M   'P 1'
#
loop_
_entity.id
_entity.type
_entity.pdbx_description
1 polymer ?
#
loop_
_entity_poly.entity_id
_entity_poly.type
_entity_poly.pdbx_seq_one_letter_code
_entity_poly.pdbx_strand_id
1 'polypeptide(L)'
;FLLGATESGYIPGGLWTVSTWYTKRETAKRIMVFSIGSQLGQASAKLIAYGILHMRGVAGYPGWFWLFVLMGAFTVACGILLGFCLPGSLFRPQSWFLPNHSFFSPREIHILRTRVLVDDPQKNWKKKSIGVATFKRTVGETLIVSRSYV
;
A
#
# COMPACT_ATOMS: atom_id res chain seq x y z
N PHE A 1 -18.36 4.04 5.92
CA PHE A 1 -17.97 2.63 6.08
C PHE A 1 -17.12 2.13 4.89
N LEU A 2 -17.61 2.24 3.66
CA LEU A 2 -16.90 1.76 2.45
C LEU A 2 -15.52 2.42 2.30
N LEU A 3 -15.41 3.72 2.50
CA LEU A 3 -14.14 4.43 2.43
C LEU A 3 -13.12 3.88 3.45
N GLY A 4 -13.52 3.72 4.70
CA GLY A 4 -12.64 3.16 5.73
C GLY A 4 -12.23 1.71 5.44
N ALA A 5 -13.12 0.90 4.88
CA ALA A 5 -12.82 -0.48 4.48
C ALA A 5 -11.77 -0.54 3.34
N THR A 6 -11.85 0.35 2.35
CA THR A 6 -10.87 0.43 1.25
C THR A 6 -9.54 1.02 1.69
N GLU A 7 -9.56 1.96 2.62
CA GLU A 7 -8.36 2.64 3.12
C GLU A 7 -7.55 1.77 4.11
N SER A 8 -8.21 0.87 4.85
CA SER A 8 -7.58 0.03 5.87
C SER A 8 -6.45 -0.86 5.34
N GLY A 9 -6.48 -1.25 4.08
CA GLY A 9 -5.46 -2.08 3.43
C GLY A 9 -4.20 -1.32 3.00
N TYR A 10 -4.22 0.01 2.95
CA TYR A 10 -3.11 0.81 2.39
C TYR A 10 -1.83 0.70 3.20
N ILE A 11 -1.89 0.95 4.51
CA ILE A 11 -0.70 0.91 5.38
C ILE A 11 -0.11 -0.50 5.48
N PRO A 12 -0.89 -1.55 5.83
CA PRO A 12 -0.34 -2.90 5.91
C PRO A 12 0.14 -3.41 4.55
N GLY A 13 -0.52 -3.07 3.46
CA GLY A 13 -0.10 -3.42 2.10
C GLY A 13 1.22 -2.75 1.72
N GLY A 14 1.40 -1.48 2.01
CA GLY A 14 2.64 -0.74 1.77
C GLY A 14 3.82 -1.31 2.58
N LEU A 15 3.62 -1.54 3.87
CA LEU A 15 4.63 -2.14 4.74
C LEU A 15 5.01 -3.55 4.29
N TRP A 16 4.02 -4.37 3.92
CA TRP A 16 4.26 -5.71 3.39
C TRP A 16 5.06 -5.67 2.09
N THR A 17 4.74 -4.79 1.17
CA THR A 17 5.47 -4.62 -0.08
C THR A 17 6.92 -4.26 0.19
N VAL A 18 7.19 -3.25 1.02
CA VAL A 18 8.56 -2.85 1.38
C VAL A 18 9.31 -4.00 2.05
N SER A 19 8.68 -4.72 2.97
CA SER A 19 9.32 -5.83 3.67
C SER A 19 9.65 -7.01 2.75
N THR A 20 8.88 -7.21 1.69
CA THR A 20 9.07 -8.32 0.74
C THR A 20 10.18 -8.05 -0.27
N TRP A 21 10.34 -6.81 -0.71
CA TRP A 21 11.29 -6.43 -1.76
C TRP A 21 12.69 -6.10 -1.27
N TYR A 22 12.84 -5.77 0.02
CA TYR A 22 14.10 -5.25 0.57
C TYR A 22 14.63 -6.09 1.72
N THR A 23 15.95 -5.98 1.95
CA THR A 23 16.63 -6.59 3.08
C THR A 23 16.20 -5.94 4.40
N LYS A 24 16.36 -6.62 5.54
CA LYS A 24 15.96 -6.10 6.87
C LYS A 24 16.54 -4.71 7.15
N ARG A 25 17.78 -4.49 6.77
CA ARG A 25 18.51 -3.24 7.00
C ARG A 25 17.97 -2.08 6.14
N GLU A 26 17.59 -2.38 4.91
CA GLU A 26 17.01 -1.40 3.99
C GLU A 26 15.54 -1.11 4.28
N THR A 27 14.81 -2.10 4.75
CA THR A 27 13.39 -2.01 5.10
C THR A 27 13.14 -0.89 6.11
N ALA A 28 13.95 -0.81 7.18
CA ALA A 28 13.80 0.23 8.19
C ALA A 28 13.90 1.65 7.62
N LYS A 29 14.92 1.91 6.78
CA LYS A 29 15.11 3.21 6.15
C LYS A 29 13.95 3.56 5.20
N ARG A 30 13.44 2.59 4.45
CA ARG A 30 12.36 2.80 3.49
C ARG A 30 11.00 3.00 4.16
N ILE A 31 10.77 2.34 5.29
CA ILE A 31 9.59 2.59 6.12
C ILE A 31 9.61 4.02 6.67
N MET A 32 10.76 4.52 7.08
CA MET A 32 10.91 5.93 7.49
C MET A 32 10.52 6.88 6.35
N VAL A 33 11.08 6.67 5.16
CA VAL A 33 10.75 7.50 3.97
C VAL A 33 9.26 7.41 3.64
N PHE A 34 8.67 6.22 3.70
CA PHE A 34 7.24 6.03 3.50
C PHE A 34 6.41 6.81 4.52
N SER A 35 6.80 6.79 5.80
CA SER A 35 6.10 7.53 6.87
C SER A 35 6.22 9.04 6.69
N ILE A 36 7.40 9.55 6.35
CA ILE A 36 7.60 10.98 6.05
C ILE A 36 6.75 11.39 4.84
N GLY A 37 6.76 10.59 3.78
CA GLY A 37 5.93 10.83 2.59
C GLY A 37 4.45 10.90 2.92
N SER A 38 3.95 10.02 3.80
CA SER A 38 2.57 10.02 4.27
C SER A 38 2.22 11.32 5.01
N GLN A 39 3.08 11.80 5.90
CA GLN A 39 2.87 13.05 6.65
C GLN A 39 2.88 14.28 5.72
N LEU A 40 3.83 14.34 4.79
CA LEU A 40 3.89 15.41 3.80
C LEU A 40 2.66 15.39 2.88
N GLY A 41 2.21 14.20 2.47
CA GLY A 41 0.99 14.04 1.70
C GLY A 41 -0.24 14.59 2.41
N GLN A 42 -0.40 14.27 3.70
CA GLN A 42 -1.50 14.77 4.51
C GLN A 42 -1.45 16.30 4.68
N ALA A 43 -0.28 16.87 4.90
CA ALA A 43 -0.12 18.33 5.00
C ALA A 43 -0.48 19.02 3.67
N SER A 44 0.03 18.52 2.56
CA SER A 44 -0.26 19.03 1.22
C SER A 44 -1.75 18.93 0.88
N ALA A 45 -2.40 17.80 1.23
CA ALA A 45 -3.83 17.61 1.00
C ALA A 45 -4.68 18.66 1.75
N LYS A 46 -4.31 19.03 2.97
CA LYS A 46 -5.01 20.07 3.74
C LYS A 46 -4.89 21.45 3.09
N LEU A 47 -3.71 21.80 2.56
CA LEU A 47 -3.50 23.07 1.85
C LEU A 47 -4.32 23.13 0.55
N ILE A 48 -4.31 22.05 -0.21
CA ILE A 48 -5.09 21.90 -1.45
C ILE A 48 -6.58 21.99 -1.14
N ALA A 49 -7.05 21.28 -0.09
CA ALA A 49 -8.44 21.34 0.34
C ALA A 49 -8.89 22.75 0.72
N TYR A 50 -8.05 23.51 1.39
CA TYR A 50 -8.32 24.92 1.71
C TYR A 50 -8.53 25.73 0.41
N GLY A 51 -7.65 25.59 -0.59
CA GLY A 51 -7.79 26.27 -1.87
C GLY A 51 -9.06 25.88 -2.63
N ILE A 52 -9.40 24.60 -2.67
CA ILE A 52 -10.59 24.09 -3.35
C ILE A 52 -11.88 24.57 -2.68
N LEU A 53 -11.92 24.67 -1.35
CA LEU A 53 -13.10 25.13 -0.63
C LEU A 53 -13.47 26.57 -0.95
N HIS A 54 -12.51 27.38 -1.44
CA HIS A 54 -12.78 28.74 -1.92
C HIS A 54 -13.50 28.79 -3.27
N MET A 55 -13.59 27.67 -3.99
CA MET A 55 -14.32 27.57 -5.27
C MET A 55 -15.85 27.47 -5.10
N ARG A 56 -16.40 28.15 -4.06
CA ARG A 56 -17.84 28.18 -3.84
C ARG A 56 -18.56 28.93 -4.97
N GLY A 57 -19.62 28.32 -5.49
CA GLY A 57 -20.44 28.91 -6.56
C GLY A 57 -19.96 28.64 -7.98
N VAL A 58 -18.82 28.01 -8.17
CA VAL A 58 -18.37 27.57 -9.51
C VAL A 58 -19.34 26.49 -10.02
N ALA A 59 -19.94 26.73 -11.17
CA ALA A 59 -20.98 25.90 -11.78
C ALA A 59 -22.21 25.62 -10.87
N GLY A 60 -22.48 26.47 -9.89
CA GLY A 60 -23.63 26.34 -8.97
C GLY A 60 -23.48 25.29 -7.88
N TYR A 61 -22.32 24.65 -7.76
CA TYR A 61 -22.07 23.63 -6.76
C TYR A 61 -21.35 24.20 -5.51
N PRO A 62 -21.60 23.60 -4.32
CA PRO A 62 -20.90 23.97 -3.09
C PRO A 62 -19.43 23.51 -3.14
N GLY A 63 -18.53 24.22 -2.44
CA GLY A 63 -17.08 23.96 -2.46
C GLY A 63 -16.68 22.53 -2.02
N TRP A 64 -17.44 21.89 -1.12
CA TRP A 64 -17.18 20.51 -0.71
C TRP A 64 -17.37 19.50 -1.86
N PHE A 65 -18.29 19.75 -2.79
CA PHE A 65 -18.49 18.90 -3.97
C PHE A 65 -17.21 18.85 -4.82
N TRP A 66 -16.62 19.99 -5.12
CA TRP A 66 -15.39 20.10 -5.88
C TRP A 66 -14.21 19.41 -5.18
N LEU A 67 -14.18 19.50 -3.84
CA LEU A 67 -13.15 18.81 -3.06
C LEU A 67 -13.21 17.29 -3.28
N PHE A 68 -14.37 16.66 -3.17
CA PHE A 68 -14.50 15.23 -3.38
C PHE A 68 -14.21 14.82 -4.82
N VAL A 69 -14.70 15.59 -5.80
CA VAL A 69 -14.48 15.29 -7.22
C VAL A 69 -13.00 15.38 -7.58
N LEU A 70 -12.32 16.47 -7.22
CA LEU A 70 -10.92 16.67 -7.57
C LEU A 70 -9.99 15.72 -6.83
N MET A 71 -10.18 15.54 -5.52
CA MET A 71 -9.35 14.62 -4.73
C MET A 71 -9.62 13.16 -5.12
N GLY A 72 -10.86 12.81 -5.38
CA GLY A 72 -11.22 11.48 -5.86
C GLY A 72 -10.63 11.18 -7.24
N ALA A 73 -10.74 12.10 -8.19
CA ALA A 73 -10.14 11.96 -9.52
C ALA A 73 -8.62 11.83 -9.45
N PHE A 74 -7.97 12.64 -8.60
CA PHE A 74 -6.52 12.55 -8.39
C PHE A 74 -6.11 11.20 -7.80
N THR A 75 -6.86 10.70 -6.81
CA THR A 75 -6.60 9.38 -6.19
C THR A 75 -6.74 8.25 -7.20
N VAL A 76 -7.78 8.28 -8.03
CA VAL A 76 -7.99 7.28 -9.09
C VAL A 76 -6.85 7.33 -10.12
N ALA A 77 -6.46 8.53 -10.57
CA ALA A 77 -5.35 8.69 -11.50
C ALA A 77 -4.03 8.14 -10.93
N CYS A 78 -3.71 8.46 -9.67
CA CYS A 78 -2.55 7.91 -8.98
C CYS A 78 -2.64 6.39 -8.82
N GLY A 79 -3.81 5.84 -8.50
CA GLY A 79 -4.04 4.41 -8.37
C GLY A 79 -3.79 3.65 -9.69
N ILE A 80 -4.28 4.19 -10.79
CA ILE A 80 -4.05 3.65 -12.13
C ILE A 80 -2.55 3.69 -12.47
N LEU A 81 -1.90 4.83 -12.25
CA LEU A 81 -0.47 5.00 -12.51
C LEU A 81 0.38 4.03 -11.68
N LEU A 82 0.09 3.88 -10.40
CA LEU A 82 0.75 2.92 -9.54
C LEU A 82 0.48 1.47 -9.98
N GLY A 83 -0.72 1.15 -10.44
CA GLY A 83 -1.07 -0.16 -10.97
C GLY A 83 -0.24 -0.54 -12.21
N PHE A 84 0.14 0.44 -13.03
CA PHE A 84 1.05 0.24 -14.16
C PHE A 84 2.52 0.16 -13.73
N CYS A 85 2.95 0.96 -12.76
CA CYS A 85 4.35 1.10 -12.37
C CYS A 85 4.80 0.06 -11.35
N LEU A 86 3.92 -0.47 -10.50
CA LEU A 86 4.29 -1.40 -9.45
C LEU A 86 4.34 -2.84 -9.97
N PRO A 87 5.50 -3.49 -9.87
CA PRO A 87 5.60 -4.94 -10.10
C PRO A 87 4.90 -5.70 -8.96
N GLY A 88 4.16 -6.74 -9.29
CA GLY A 88 3.31 -7.45 -8.34
C GLY A 88 4.06 -8.12 -7.19
N SER A 89 5.08 -8.91 -7.47
CA SER A 89 5.87 -9.63 -6.44
C SER A 89 7.22 -10.06 -6.99
N LEU A 90 8.22 -10.21 -6.12
CA LEU A 90 9.53 -10.81 -6.46
C LEU A 90 9.42 -12.20 -7.13
N PHE A 91 8.34 -12.94 -6.86
CA PHE A 91 8.07 -14.25 -7.44
C PHE A 91 7.25 -14.18 -8.73
N ARG A 92 6.53 -13.07 -8.96
CA ARG A 92 5.80 -12.75 -10.18
C ARG A 92 6.01 -11.26 -10.49
N PRO A 93 7.10 -10.89 -11.18
CA PRO A 93 7.47 -9.49 -11.41
C PRO A 93 6.64 -8.84 -12.53
N GLN A 94 5.48 -9.39 -12.82
CA GLN A 94 4.54 -8.89 -13.79
C GLN A 94 3.65 -7.84 -13.14
N SER A 95 3.37 -6.74 -13.83
CA SER A 95 2.38 -5.76 -13.37
C SER A 95 0.98 -6.39 -13.43
N TRP A 96 0.09 -5.97 -12.54
CA TRP A 96 -1.28 -6.45 -12.56
C TRP A 96 -2.01 -6.11 -13.86
N PHE A 97 -1.78 -4.91 -14.41
CA PHE A 97 -2.41 -4.45 -15.65
C PHE A 97 -1.71 -4.95 -16.93
N LEU A 98 -0.43 -5.32 -16.84
CA LEU A 98 0.35 -5.85 -17.98
C LEU A 98 0.98 -7.19 -17.63
N PRO A 99 0.21 -8.29 -17.66
CA PRO A 99 0.73 -9.61 -17.29
C PRO A 99 1.83 -10.11 -18.23
N ASN A 100 1.94 -9.56 -19.44
CA ASN A 100 2.95 -9.93 -20.43
C ASN A 100 4.24 -9.11 -20.38
N HIS A 101 4.29 -8.03 -19.57
CA HIS A 101 5.46 -7.17 -19.42
C HIS A 101 6.17 -7.49 -18.10
N SER A 102 7.37 -8.08 -18.18
CA SER A 102 8.26 -8.19 -17.04
C SER A 102 9.18 -6.97 -16.99
N PHE A 103 9.13 -6.22 -15.90
CA PHE A 103 10.01 -5.06 -15.69
C PHE A 103 11.48 -5.44 -15.50
N PHE A 104 11.73 -6.70 -15.18
CA PHE A 104 13.06 -7.20 -14.85
C PHE A 104 13.44 -8.38 -15.74
N SER A 105 14.72 -8.43 -16.14
CA SER A 105 15.31 -9.58 -16.79
C SER A 105 15.30 -10.79 -15.85
N PRO A 106 15.23 -12.03 -16.36
CA PRO A 106 15.31 -13.25 -15.55
C PRO A 106 16.53 -13.30 -14.63
N ARG A 107 17.65 -12.74 -15.09
CA ARG A 107 18.91 -12.64 -14.32
C ARG A 107 18.77 -11.65 -13.15
N GLU A 108 18.15 -10.51 -13.36
CA GLU A 108 17.92 -9.50 -12.31
C GLU A 108 16.99 -10.03 -11.22
N ILE A 109 15.93 -10.73 -11.62
CA ILE A 109 15.01 -11.37 -10.69
C ILE A 109 15.76 -12.41 -9.82
N HIS A 110 16.65 -13.19 -10.42
CA HIS A 110 17.45 -14.17 -9.67
C HIS A 110 18.36 -13.46 -8.65
N ILE A 111 19.03 -12.38 -9.04
CA ILE A 111 19.89 -11.61 -8.16
C ILE A 111 19.10 -11.00 -7.00
N LEU A 112 17.95 -10.37 -7.29
CA LEU A 112 17.08 -9.76 -6.28
C LEU A 112 16.57 -10.80 -5.28
N ARG A 113 16.12 -11.97 -5.77
CA ARG A 113 15.66 -13.08 -4.91
C ARG A 113 16.77 -13.60 -4.01
N THR A 114 17.93 -13.88 -4.59
CA THR A 114 19.08 -14.41 -3.84
C THR A 114 19.50 -13.44 -2.75
N ARG A 115 19.57 -12.14 -3.05
CA ARG A 115 19.93 -11.10 -2.09
C ARG A 115 18.98 -11.06 -0.88
N VAL A 116 17.67 -11.15 -1.13
CA VAL A 116 16.65 -11.12 -0.07
C VAL A 116 16.63 -12.43 0.73
N LEU A 117 16.82 -13.57 0.07
CA LEU A 117 16.83 -14.89 0.73
C LEU A 117 18.09 -15.15 1.55
N VAL A 118 19.23 -14.59 1.16
CA VAL A 118 20.48 -14.67 1.94
C VAL A 118 20.36 -13.86 3.23
N ASP A 119 19.70 -12.68 3.18
CA ASP A 119 19.47 -11.85 4.37
C ASP A 119 18.42 -12.46 5.32
N ASP A 120 17.40 -13.12 4.77
CA ASP A 120 16.34 -13.75 5.54
C ASP A 120 15.81 -15.02 4.86
N PRO A 121 16.34 -16.21 5.22
CA PRO A 121 15.89 -17.48 4.67
C PRO A 121 14.41 -17.78 4.94
N GLN A 122 13.81 -17.15 5.97
CA GLN A 122 12.39 -17.31 6.28
C GLN A 122 11.49 -16.63 5.24
N LYS A 123 12.02 -15.69 4.47
CA LYS A 123 11.33 -15.06 3.33
C LYS A 123 11.23 -15.98 2.12
N ASN A 124 11.67 -17.23 2.22
CA ASN A 124 11.39 -18.27 1.22
C ASN A 124 9.90 -18.65 1.28
N TRP A 125 9.07 -17.79 0.71
CA TRP A 125 7.63 -17.91 0.68
C TRP A 125 7.18 -19.10 -0.19
N LYS A 126 7.31 -20.31 0.33
CA LYS A 126 6.29 -21.30 0.03
C LYS A 126 5.00 -20.69 0.57
N LYS A 127 4.08 -20.34 -0.32
CA LYS A 127 2.74 -19.84 0.01
C LYS A 127 2.19 -20.56 1.25
N LYS A 128 2.40 -19.98 2.43
CA LYS A 128 1.60 -20.35 3.58
C LYS A 128 0.27 -19.66 3.31
N SER A 129 -0.62 -20.35 2.63
CA SER A 129 -1.98 -19.85 2.45
C SER A 129 -2.51 -19.57 3.84
N ILE A 130 -2.93 -18.33 4.07
CA ILE A 130 -3.63 -17.97 5.30
C ILE A 130 -4.94 -18.74 5.22
N GLY A 131 -4.96 -19.96 5.75
CA GLY A 131 -6.17 -20.77 5.80
C GLY A 131 -7.18 -20.12 6.74
N VAL A 132 -8.45 -20.37 6.52
CA VAL A 132 -9.55 -19.92 7.41
C VAL A 132 -9.28 -20.26 8.86
N ALA A 133 -8.58 -21.37 9.13
CA ALA A 133 -8.15 -21.78 10.47
C ALA A 133 -7.17 -20.78 11.13
N THR A 134 -6.20 -20.24 10.36
CA THR A 134 -5.25 -19.24 10.84
C THR A 134 -5.98 -17.92 11.13
N PHE A 135 -6.90 -17.52 10.26
CA PHE A 135 -7.71 -16.32 10.47
C PHE A 135 -8.57 -16.43 11.74
N LYS A 136 -9.29 -17.55 11.93
CA LYS A 136 -10.07 -17.80 13.15
C LYS A 136 -9.21 -17.75 14.42
N ARG A 137 -8.02 -18.35 14.36
CA ARG A 137 -7.10 -18.35 15.50
C ARG A 137 -6.64 -16.92 15.85
N THR A 138 -6.23 -16.14 14.87
CA THR A 138 -5.78 -14.74 15.07
C THR A 138 -6.91 -13.88 15.65
N VAL A 139 -8.12 -13.96 15.08
CA VAL A 139 -9.28 -13.24 15.61
C VAL A 139 -9.62 -13.68 17.03
N GLY A 140 -9.56 -14.99 17.33
CA GLY A 140 -9.79 -15.52 18.67
C GLY A 140 -8.77 -15.01 19.68
N GLU A 141 -7.48 -15.03 19.36
CA GLU A 141 -6.42 -14.52 20.22
C GLU A 141 -6.56 -13.00 20.47
N THR A 142 -6.93 -12.22 19.44
CA THR A 142 -7.16 -10.78 19.58
C THR A 142 -8.33 -10.48 20.52
N LEU A 143 -9.42 -11.23 20.42
CA LEU A 143 -10.59 -11.08 21.29
C LEU A 143 -10.28 -11.46 22.74
N ILE A 144 -9.47 -12.50 22.97
CA ILE A 144 -9.04 -12.92 24.31
C ILE A 144 -8.17 -11.84 24.95
N VAL A 145 -7.21 -11.28 24.20
CA VAL A 145 -6.35 -10.21 24.68
C VAL A 145 -7.16 -8.96 25.01
N SER A 146 -8.10 -8.57 24.14
CA SER A 146 -8.99 -7.43 24.41
C SER A 146 -9.82 -7.62 25.71
N ARG A 147 -10.20 -8.84 26.03
CA ARG A 147 -11.00 -9.14 27.23
C ARG A 147 -10.16 -9.16 28.51
N SER A 148 -8.86 -9.32 28.43
CA SER A 148 -7.95 -9.29 29.59
C SER A 148 -7.54 -7.86 30.03
N TYR A 149 -7.88 -6.84 29.25
CA TYR A 149 -7.63 -5.43 29.58
C TYR A 149 -8.87 -4.67 30.08
N VAL A 150 -10.01 -5.33 30.25
CA VAL A 150 -11.24 -4.81 30.85
C VAL A 150 -11.46 -5.46 32.21
#